data_4937d8ac53dd7b4f3669a6d431356ccd
#
_entry.id   4937d8ac53dd7b4f3669a6d431356ccd
#
_cell.length_a   1.000
_cell.length_b   1.000
_cell.length_c   1.000
_cell.angle_alpha   90.00
_cell.angle_beta   90.00
_cell.angle_gamma   90.00
#
_symmetry.space_group_name_H-M   'P 1'
#
loop_
_entity.id
_entity.type
_entity.pdbx_description
1 polymer ?
#
loop_
_entity_poly.entity_id
_entity_poly.type
_entity_poly.pdbx_seq_one_letter_code
_entity_poly.pdbx_strand_id
1 'polypeptide(L)'
;MHPCRYYSILVILLITIACSAVAAASQSVRQADQSSAGMISSAHPLATDAGVAILELGGNAADAAVATGFAIAVVEPTMNSIGGRNQILVRTPDGEFYGIDGTTQGPWDYD
;
A
#
# COMPACT_ATOMS: atom_id res chain seq x y z
N MET A 1 -28.05 -12.27 50.22
CA MET A 1 -26.91 -11.99 49.33
C MET A 1 -27.39 -12.18 47.92
N HIS A 2 -27.39 -11.10 47.07
CA HIS A 2 -28.05 -11.11 45.76
C HIS A 2 -27.16 -11.74 44.70
N PRO A 3 -27.52 -12.87 44.07
CA PRO A 3 -26.73 -13.55 43.05
C PRO A 3 -26.56 -12.68 41.78
N CYS A 4 -27.46 -11.73 41.59
CA CYS A 4 -27.47 -10.85 40.40
C CYS A 4 -26.22 -9.94 40.30
N ARG A 5 -25.61 -9.54 41.42
CA ARG A 5 -24.40 -8.68 41.41
C ARG A 5 -23.14 -9.44 40.94
N TYR A 6 -23.04 -10.73 41.25
CA TYR A 6 -21.92 -11.56 40.82
C TYR A 6 -21.99 -11.83 39.30
N TYR A 7 -23.18 -12.05 38.77
CA TYR A 7 -23.38 -12.21 37.30
C TYR A 7 -22.98 -10.97 36.51
N SER A 8 -23.35 -9.78 37.01
CA SER A 8 -22.99 -8.52 36.35
C SER A 8 -21.47 -8.29 36.36
N ILE A 9 -20.78 -8.59 37.44
CA ILE A 9 -19.32 -8.46 37.55
C ILE A 9 -18.62 -9.45 36.58
N LEU A 10 -19.12 -10.69 36.48
CA LEU A 10 -18.57 -11.74 35.67
C LEU A 10 -18.75 -11.44 34.17
N VAL A 11 -19.89 -10.87 33.77
CA VAL A 11 -20.15 -10.42 32.41
C VAL A 11 -19.24 -9.24 32.01
N ILE A 12 -19.06 -8.26 32.91
CA ILE A 12 -18.16 -7.13 32.65
C ILE A 12 -16.71 -7.61 32.49
N LEU A 13 -16.27 -8.56 33.32
CA LEU A 13 -14.93 -9.13 33.25
C LEU A 13 -14.71 -9.88 31.93
N LEU A 14 -15.69 -10.64 31.45
CA LEU A 14 -15.63 -11.34 30.16
C LEU A 14 -15.58 -10.37 28.98
N ILE A 15 -16.33 -9.28 29.02
CA ILE A 15 -16.33 -8.26 27.97
C ILE A 15 -14.98 -7.53 27.92
N THR A 16 -14.37 -7.21 29.07
CA THR A 16 -13.05 -6.56 29.11
C THR A 16 -11.94 -7.45 28.59
N ILE A 17 -11.98 -8.76 28.89
CA ILE A 17 -11.02 -9.74 28.36
C ILE A 17 -11.19 -9.92 26.84
N ALA A 18 -12.42 -9.99 26.34
CA ALA A 18 -12.69 -10.08 24.90
C ALA A 18 -12.24 -8.81 24.15
N CYS A 19 -12.46 -7.62 24.72
CA CYS A 19 -12.03 -6.36 24.12
C CYS A 19 -10.50 -6.23 24.05
N SER A 20 -9.77 -6.70 25.06
CA SER A 20 -8.31 -6.69 25.06
C SER A 20 -7.70 -7.68 24.04
N ALA A 21 -8.34 -8.81 23.78
CA ALA A 21 -7.91 -9.78 22.77
C ALA A 21 -8.06 -9.23 21.33
N VAL A 22 -9.12 -8.46 21.06
CA VAL A 22 -9.31 -7.80 19.75
C VAL A 22 -8.29 -6.69 19.52
N ALA A 23 -7.93 -5.92 20.55
CA ALA A 23 -6.91 -4.88 20.46
C ALA A 23 -5.49 -5.43 20.19
N ALA A 24 -5.18 -6.63 20.69
CA ALA A 24 -3.89 -7.29 20.43
C ALA A 24 -3.77 -7.84 18.99
N ALA A 25 -4.89 -8.21 18.36
CA ALA A 25 -4.89 -8.74 16.98
C ALA A 25 -4.68 -7.65 15.91
N SER A 26 -4.91 -6.36 16.25
CA SER A 26 -4.75 -5.24 15.31
C SER A 26 -3.34 -4.66 15.25
N GLN A 27 -2.38 -5.15 16.03
CA GLN A 27 -1.01 -4.63 16.10
C GLN A 27 0.05 -5.45 15.34
N SER A 28 -0.33 -6.24 14.34
CA SER A 28 0.66 -6.67 13.37
C SER A 28 0.96 -5.51 12.40
N VAL A 29 1.51 -4.41 12.91
CA VAL A 29 2.24 -3.47 12.07
C VAL A 29 3.37 -4.29 11.46
N ARG A 30 3.24 -4.61 10.17
CA ARG A 30 4.36 -5.16 9.40
C ARG A 30 5.52 -4.20 9.63
N GLN A 31 6.54 -4.67 10.31
CA GLN A 31 7.79 -3.94 10.45
C GLN A 31 8.27 -3.68 9.02
N ALA A 32 8.47 -2.41 8.68
CA ALA A 32 8.93 -2.07 7.34
C ALA A 32 10.29 -2.73 7.15
N ASP A 33 10.40 -3.60 6.16
CA ASP A 33 11.67 -4.18 5.78
C ASP A 33 12.58 -3.05 5.32
N GLN A 34 13.71 -2.88 6.01
CA GLN A 34 14.72 -1.89 5.64
C GLN A 34 15.67 -2.56 4.66
N SER A 35 15.70 -2.08 3.42
CA SER A 35 16.65 -2.49 2.41
C SER A 35 17.65 -1.36 2.13
N SER A 36 18.94 -1.69 2.08
CA SER A 36 19.98 -0.76 1.63
C SER A 36 20.03 -0.60 0.12
N ALA A 37 19.38 -1.50 -0.63
CA ALA A 37 19.39 -1.51 -2.09
C ALA A 37 18.17 -0.79 -2.72
N GLY A 38 17.11 -0.59 -1.95
CA GLY A 38 15.88 0.06 -2.40
C GLY A 38 14.64 -0.57 -1.80
N MET A 39 13.50 0.08 -1.95
CA MET A 39 12.22 -0.39 -1.44
C MET A 39 11.13 -0.11 -2.46
N ILE A 40 10.24 -1.08 -2.65
CA ILE A 40 9.03 -0.96 -3.47
C ILE A 40 7.81 -1.26 -2.60
N SER A 41 6.78 -0.45 -2.76
CA SER A 41 5.47 -0.70 -2.15
C SER A 41 4.37 -0.49 -3.19
N SER A 42 3.46 -1.43 -3.30
CA SER A 42 2.29 -1.33 -4.18
C SER A 42 1.07 -2.00 -3.55
N ALA A 43 -0.10 -1.83 -4.16
CA ALA A 43 -1.35 -2.41 -3.65
C ALA A 43 -1.39 -3.95 -3.78
N HIS A 44 -0.58 -4.54 -4.68
CA HIS A 44 -0.60 -5.99 -4.91
C HIS A 44 0.81 -6.60 -4.82
N PRO A 45 1.00 -7.74 -4.09
CA PRO A 45 2.32 -8.36 -3.91
C PRO A 45 3.04 -8.67 -5.22
N LEU A 46 2.37 -9.22 -6.23
CA LEU A 46 2.98 -9.54 -7.52
C LEU A 46 3.51 -8.30 -8.26
N ALA A 47 2.87 -7.14 -8.08
CA ALA A 47 3.36 -5.89 -8.65
C ALA A 47 4.59 -5.37 -7.88
N THR A 48 4.62 -5.54 -6.56
CA THR A 48 5.80 -5.25 -5.75
C THR A 48 6.98 -6.13 -6.15
N ASP A 49 6.75 -7.44 -6.34
CA ASP A 49 7.77 -8.40 -6.76
C ASP A 49 8.37 -8.04 -8.13
N ALA A 50 7.53 -7.58 -9.08
CA ALA A 50 8.00 -7.11 -10.38
C ALA A 50 8.95 -5.90 -10.27
N GLY A 51 8.64 -4.94 -9.40
CA GLY A 51 9.51 -3.79 -9.14
C GLY A 51 10.82 -4.18 -8.45
N VAL A 52 10.77 -5.08 -7.47
CA VAL A 52 11.95 -5.60 -6.78
C VAL A 52 12.87 -6.34 -7.76
N ALA A 53 12.33 -7.18 -8.65
CA ALA A 53 13.11 -7.88 -9.65
C ALA A 53 13.88 -6.92 -10.57
N ILE A 54 13.31 -5.78 -10.92
CA ILE A 54 14.01 -4.76 -11.71
C ILE A 54 15.17 -4.12 -10.92
N LEU A 55 14.98 -3.85 -9.62
CA LEU A 55 16.08 -3.34 -8.79
C LEU A 55 17.22 -4.36 -8.66
N GLU A 56 16.89 -5.64 -8.50
CA GLU A 56 17.87 -6.75 -8.45
C GLU A 56 18.67 -6.90 -9.74
N LEU A 57 18.05 -6.59 -10.89
CA LEU A 57 18.71 -6.56 -12.19
C LEU A 57 19.57 -5.30 -12.42
N GLY A 58 19.62 -4.39 -11.45
CA GLY A 58 20.40 -3.16 -11.51
C GLY A 58 19.65 -1.97 -12.11
N GLY A 59 18.33 -2.08 -12.27
CA GLY A 59 17.47 -0.95 -12.65
C GLY A 59 17.41 0.10 -11.55
N ASN A 60 17.06 1.32 -11.93
CA ASN A 60 16.85 2.42 -10.99
C ASN A 60 15.40 2.49 -10.49
N ALA A 61 15.09 3.45 -9.62
CA ALA A 61 13.76 3.61 -9.04
C ALA A 61 12.67 3.92 -10.08
N ALA A 62 13.01 4.61 -11.19
CA ALA A 62 12.05 4.89 -12.26
C ALA A 62 11.74 3.61 -13.06
N ASP A 63 12.76 2.79 -13.35
CA ASP A 63 12.58 1.50 -14.03
C ASP A 63 11.68 0.57 -13.20
N ALA A 64 11.93 0.50 -11.89
CA ALA A 64 11.14 -0.30 -10.95
C ALA A 64 9.70 0.22 -10.82
N ALA A 65 9.49 1.53 -10.79
CA ALA A 65 8.16 2.14 -10.74
C ALA A 65 7.35 1.82 -11.99
N VAL A 66 7.97 1.88 -13.18
CA VAL A 66 7.32 1.51 -14.45
C VAL A 66 6.93 0.04 -14.46
N ALA A 67 7.84 -0.87 -14.07
CA ALA A 67 7.55 -2.30 -14.00
C ALA A 67 6.40 -2.61 -13.04
N THR A 68 6.41 -1.99 -11.85
CA THR A 68 5.34 -2.11 -10.86
C THR A 68 4.00 -1.59 -11.43
N GLY A 69 4.02 -0.44 -12.10
CA GLY A 69 2.83 0.16 -12.72
C GLY A 69 2.20 -0.72 -13.80
N PHE A 70 3.00 -1.33 -14.66
CA PHE A 70 2.49 -2.28 -15.65
C PHE A 70 1.97 -3.57 -15.00
N ALA A 71 2.69 -4.10 -14.01
CA ALA A 71 2.26 -5.30 -13.31
C ALA A 71 0.93 -5.08 -12.58
N ILE A 72 0.73 -3.92 -11.91
CA ILE A 72 -0.52 -3.64 -11.20
C ILE A 72 -1.70 -3.47 -12.16
N ALA A 73 -1.47 -2.97 -13.39
CA ALA A 73 -2.52 -2.89 -14.41
C ALA A 73 -3.02 -4.28 -14.87
N VAL A 74 -2.20 -5.33 -14.69
CA VAL A 74 -2.57 -6.72 -15.00
C VAL A 74 -3.25 -7.40 -13.82
N VAL A 75 -2.73 -7.21 -12.60
CA VAL A 75 -3.23 -7.92 -11.41
C VAL A 75 -4.43 -7.24 -10.75
N GLU A 76 -4.61 -5.93 -10.99
CA GLU A 76 -5.74 -5.14 -10.49
C GLU A 76 -6.38 -4.28 -11.61
N PRO A 77 -6.92 -4.90 -12.66
CA PRO A 77 -7.39 -4.18 -13.85
C PRO A 77 -8.60 -3.28 -13.60
N THR A 78 -9.31 -3.47 -12.49
CA THR A 78 -10.47 -2.65 -12.10
C THR A 78 -10.08 -1.32 -11.44
N MET A 79 -8.87 -1.24 -10.89
CA MET A 79 -8.39 -0.08 -10.14
C MET A 79 -7.29 0.67 -10.87
N ASN A 80 -6.65 0.04 -11.85
CA ASN A 80 -5.56 0.61 -12.63
C ASN A 80 -5.61 0.16 -14.09
N SER A 81 -5.16 1.02 -15.02
CA SER A 81 -5.11 0.72 -16.43
C SER A 81 -4.02 1.52 -17.14
N ILE A 82 -3.60 1.06 -18.33
CA ILE A 82 -2.71 1.82 -19.20
C ILE A 82 -3.48 3.07 -19.71
N GLY A 83 -2.90 4.25 -19.52
CA GLY A 83 -3.54 5.52 -19.86
C GLY A 83 -4.53 6.04 -18.82
N GLY A 84 -4.56 5.44 -17.62
CA GLY A 84 -5.28 5.96 -16.48
C GLY A 84 -4.65 7.24 -15.92
N ARG A 85 -5.37 7.88 -14.98
CA ARG A 85 -4.87 9.08 -14.29
C ARG A 85 -3.71 8.69 -13.38
N ASN A 86 -2.62 9.45 -13.45
CA ASN A 86 -1.51 9.29 -12.52
C ASN A 86 -0.94 10.65 -12.13
N GLN A 87 -0.27 10.67 -10.99
CA GLN A 87 0.59 11.77 -10.56
C GLN A 87 1.90 11.15 -10.09
N ILE A 88 3.02 11.66 -10.61
CA ILE A 88 4.33 11.11 -10.33
C ILE A 88 5.20 12.22 -9.75
N LEU A 89 5.86 11.95 -8.64
CA LEU A 89 6.90 12.80 -8.08
C LEU A 89 8.21 12.02 -8.10
N VAL A 90 9.21 12.59 -8.79
CA VAL A 90 10.54 12.02 -8.89
C VAL A 90 11.52 12.92 -8.15
N ARG A 91 12.37 12.32 -7.31
CA ARG A 91 13.53 12.96 -6.75
C ARG A 91 14.77 12.36 -7.38
N THR A 92 15.60 13.20 -8.00
CA THR A 92 16.86 12.77 -8.61
C THR A 92 17.99 12.66 -7.58
N PRO A 93 19.12 11.98 -7.89
CA PRO A 93 20.24 11.82 -6.98
C PRO A 93 20.89 13.15 -6.55
N ASP A 94 20.84 14.18 -7.39
CA ASP A 94 21.30 15.54 -7.12
C ASP A 94 20.36 16.36 -6.24
N GLY A 95 19.17 15.76 -5.90
CA GLY A 95 18.20 16.34 -4.97
C GLY A 95 17.10 17.14 -5.61
N GLU A 96 17.08 17.27 -6.94
CA GLU A 96 16.01 17.97 -7.68
C GLU A 96 14.71 17.17 -7.68
N PHE A 97 13.59 17.88 -7.78
CA PHE A 97 12.25 17.28 -7.81
C PHE A 97 11.55 17.60 -9.13
N TYR A 98 10.99 16.56 -9.73
CA TYR A 98 10.18 16.65 -10.95
C TYR A 98 8.79 16.09 -10.70
N GLY A 99 7.75 16.87 -11.02
CA GLY A 99 6.36 16.45 -10.97
C GLY A 99 5.83 16.18 -12.37
N ILE A 100 5.12 15.07 -12.54
CA ILE A 100 4.40 14.74 -13.77
C ILE A 100 2.92 14.63 -13.40
N ASP A 101 2.09 15.44 -14.04
CA ASP A 101 0.63 15.33 -13.95
C ASP A 101 0.10 14.61 -15.20
N GLY A 102 -0.22 13.32 -15.04
CA GLY A 102 -0.83 12.47 -16.06
C GLY A 102 -2.35 12.50 -15.98
N THR A 103 -2.96 13.65 -15.76
CA THR A 103 -4.41 13.80 -15.73
C THR A 103 -5.02 13.44 -17.09
N THR A 104 -6.18 12.78 -17.08
CA THR A 104 -6.93 12.43 -18.28
C THR A 104 -7.26 13.71 -19.07
N GLN A 105 -6.90 13.72 -20.34
CA GLN A 105 -7.27 14.80 -21.28
C GLN A 105 -8.38 14.33 -22.20
N GLY A 106 -9.31 15.23 -22.53
CA GLY A 106 -10.31 14.99 -23.56
C GLY A 106 -9.69 15.03 -24.96
N PRO A 107 -10.30 14.38 -25.96
CA PRO A 107 -9.90 14.52 -27.34
C PRO A 107 -9.92 16.00 -27.79
N TRP A 108 -9.03 16.37 -28.73
CA TRP A 108 -8.95 17.74 -29.25
C TRP A 108 -10.22 18.18 -30.00
N ASP A 109 -10.98 17.22 -30.56
CA ASP A 109 -12.19 17.43 -31.36
C ASP A 109 -13.46 17.05 -30.57
N TYR A 110 -13.50 17.38 -29.28
CA TYR A 110 -14.69 17.16 -28.46
C TYR A 110 -15.59 18.39 -28.56
N ASP A 111 -16.58 18.35 -29.49
CA ASP A 111 -17.69 19.31 -29.62
C ASP A 111 -18.91 18.88 -28.77
#